data_137254bb2839f1111a07fbbadb24a367
#
_entry.id   137254bb2839f1111a07fbbadb24a367
#
_cell.length_a   1.000
_cell.length_b   1.000
_cell.length_c   1.000
_cell.angle_alpha   90.00
_cell.angle_beta   90.00
_cell.angle_gamma   90.00
#
_symmetry.space_group_name_H-M   'P 1'
#
loop_
_entity.id
_entity.type
_entity.pdbx_description
1 polymer ?
#
loop_
_entity_poly.entity_id
_entity_poly.type
_entity_poly.pdbx_seq_one_letter_code
_entity_poly.pdbx_strand_id
1 'polypeptide(L)'
;MNPINGEKVPVWVADYIVADYGTGAVMAVPCGDQRDFEFARKYDLPIIPIILGEDDALYPQLKDEQNRVVTTVDWEKSYEAEGKLVQSGKYTGMVGGKHSPAVDAIIGDLEAAGKGKKSVQFRLRDWLISRQRYWGNPIPAIYCDKCGLVPVPEEDLPVTLPKDIDLSAGETLATHEEFAKCTCPKCGGPARRETDTMDTFTCSSWYYLRYTDPHNTELPFSREAADRWMPVDNYIGGIEHAILHLLYSRFFTKALRDLGLLSVDEPFTNLLCQGMVKDENGDTMSKSKGNVVPPSSVIEPYGADTMRLAILFIAPPEKDFDWDPKAVEGANRFIKRAWRIVWQLVQSGDANVAFDKSALDEVAMKLYRERHRTIAKCTEDFDRGQFNTAISAVMELVNAASAYLNATEGTARDKALCYGVAKDIVSVLAPICPFWADELWHEALGCEGNA
;
A
#
# COMPACT_ATOMS: atom_id res chain seq x y z
N MET A 1 21.56 18.16 -37.48
CA MET A 1 20.47 18.83 -38.21
C MET A 1 19.18 18.63 -37.46
N ASN A 2 18.49 19.72 -37.12
CA ASN A 2 17.14 19.66 -36.57
C ASN A 2 16.19 19.06 -37.67
N PRO A 3 15.49 17.95 -37.41
CA PRO A 3 14.67 17.29 -38.43
C PRO A 3 13.43 18.11 -38.88
N ILE A 4 13.03 19.11 -38.05
CA ILE A 4 11.84 19.93 -38.30
C ILE A 4 12.13 21.07 -39.27
N ASN A 5 13.19 21.84 -39.01
CA ASN A 5 13.51 23.07 -39.78
C ASN A 5 14.82 22.96 -40.60
N GLY A 6 15.58 21.84 -40.46
CA GLY A 6 16.83 21.65 -41.19
C GLY A 6 18.03 22.44 -40.70
N GLU A 7 17.91 23.19 -39.61
CA GLU A 7 19.02 23.94 -39.05
C GLU A 7 20.08 23.08 -38.39
N LYS A 8 21.32 23.54 -38.40
CA LYS A 8 22.41 22.88 -37.65
C LYS A 8 22.30 23.24 -36.17
N VAL A 9 22.25 22.28 -35.32
CA VAL A 9 22.23 22.43 -33.86
C VAL A 9 23.48 21.79 -33.26
N PRO A 10 24.06 22.33 -32.17
CA PRO A 10 25.14 21.67 -31.45
C PRO A 10 24.65 20.36 -30.81
N VAL A 11 25.57 19.41 -30.68
CA VAL A 11 25.32 18.16 -29.95
C VAL A 11 26.29 18.10 -28.78
N TRP A 12 25.74 17.94 -27.60
CA TRP A 12 26.47 17.89 -26.33
C TRP A 12 26.32 16.55 -25.65
N VAL A 13 27.28 16.18 -24.82
CA VAL A 13 27.18 15.02 -23.94
C VAL A 13 27.09 15.57 -22.51
N ALA A 14 26.04 15.16 -21.79
CA ALA A 14 25.77 15.62 -20.42
C ALA A 14 25.35 14.44 -19.54
N ASP A 15 25.75 14.46 -18.29
CA ASP A 15 25.49 13.41 -17.31
C ASP A 15 24.03 13.33 -16.82
N TYR A 16 23.29 14.44 -16.96
CA TYR A 16 21.86 14.46 -16.62
C TYR A 16 20.94 13.86 -17.72
N ILE A 17 21.51 13.51 -18.88
CA ILE A 17 20.77 12.84 -19.96
C ILE A 17 20.78 11.32 -19.71
N VAL A 18 19.61 10.75 -19.50
CA VAL A 18 19.44 9.32 -19.23
C VAL A 18 19.56 8.54 -20.53
N ALA A 19 20.51 7.62 -20.59
CA ALA A 19 20.80 6.82 -21.82
C ALA A 19 19.60 5.93 -22.25
N ASP A 20 18.79 5.50 -21.29
CA ASP A 20 17.63 4.63 -21.53
C ASP A 20 16.38 5.40 -21.97
N TYR A 21 16.44 6.74 -22.09
CA TYR A 21 15.34 7.54 -22.57
C TYR A 21 15.34 7.62 -24.11
N GLY A 22 14.39 6.91 -24.74
CA GLY A 22 14.28 6.84 -26.20
C GLY A 22 15.49 6.16 -26.84
N THR A 23 16.26 6.92 -27.62
CA THR A 23 17.49 6.45 -28.28
C THR A 23 18.77 6.85 -27.50
N GLY A 24 18.61 7.45 -26.31
CA GLY A 24 19.71 8.08 -25.57
C GLY A 24 20.13 9.45 -26.13
N ALA A 25 19.50 9.91 -27.21
CA ALA A 25 19.69 11.25 -27.77
C ALA A 25 18.37 12.05 -27.61
N VAL A 26 18.41 13.15 -26.88
CA VAL A 26 17.26 13.98 -26.54
C VAL A 26 17.43 15.34 -27.18
N MET A 27 16.37 15.93 -27.71
CA MET A 27 16.36 17.31 -28.15
C MET A 27 16.18 18.21 -26.91
N ALA A 28 17.21 18.97 -26.60
CA ALA A 28 17.16 19.97 -25.53
C ALA A 28 16.29 21.17 -25.92
N VAL A 29 15.52 21.68 -24.96
CA VAL A 29 14.62 22.83 -25.13
C VAL A 29 14.90 23.86 -24.04
N PRO A 30 15.99 24.63 -24.12
CA PRO A 30 16.41 25.55 -23.07
C PRO A 30 15.36 26.56 -22.63
N CYS A 31 14.48 27.00 -23.53
CA CYS A 31 13.43 27.94 -23.18
C CYS A 31 12.28 27.28 -22.34
N GLY A 32 12.12 25.96 -22.35
CA GLY A 32 10.98 25.25 -21.76
C GLY A 32 11.34 24.15 -20.77
N ASP A 33 12.61 23.92 -20.50
CA ASP A 33 13.11 22.98 -19.47
C ASP A 33 14.19 23.68 -18.64
N GLN A 34 14.03 23.66 -17.32
CA GLN A 34 14.91 24.39 -16.41
C GLN A 34 16.36 23.87 -16.43
N ARG A 35 16.58 22.57 -16.54
CA ARG A 35 17.93 21.98 -16.59
C ARG A 35 18.64 22.33 -17.88
N ASP A 36 17.92 22.27 -19.00
CA ASP A 36 18.43 22.69 -20.30
C ASP A 36 18.71 24.20 -20.32
N PHE A 37 17.88 25.01 -19.65
CA PHE A 37 18.07 26.45 -19.49
C PHE A 37 19.35 26.76 -18.73
N GLU A 38 19.58 26.13 -17.57
CA GLU A 38 20.79 26.29 -16.75
C GLU A 38 22.03 25.86 -17.51
N PHE A 39 21.94 24.74 -18.23
CA PHE A 39 23.01 24.25 -19.08
C PHE A 39 23.35 25.26 -20.19
N ALA A 40 22.33 25.75 -20.89
CA ALA A 40 22.52 26.74 -21.95
C ALA A 40 23.14 28.04 -21.43
N ARG A 41 22.73 28.53 -20.27
CA ARG A 41 23.31 29.70 -19.59
C ARG A 41 24.77 29.46 -19.20
N LYS A 42 25.07 28.28 -18.66
CA LYS A 42 26.43 27.94 -18.23
C LYS A 42 27.43 27.88 -19.39
N TYR A 43 26.97 27.43 -20.56
CA TYR A 43 27.83 27.25 -21.73
C TYR A 43 27.64 28.29 -22.83
N ASP A 44 26.95 29.36 -22.50
CA ASP A 44 26.68 30.50 -23.44
C ASP A 44 26.02 30.04 -24.75
N LEU A 45 25.06 29.12 -24.64
CA LEU A 45 24.29 28.62 -25.79
C LEU A 45 23.05 29.49 -26.03
N PRO A 46 22.60 29.61 -27.32
CA PRO A 46 21.36 30.33 -27.62
C PRO A 46 20.14 29.73 -26.94
N ILE A 47 19.31 30.60 -26.35
CA ILE A 47 17.99 30.24 -25.81
C ILE A 47 16.95 30.91 -26.68
N ILE A 48 16.24 30.11 -27.46
CA ILE A 48 15.24 30.60 -28.42
C ILE A 48 13.85 30.35 -27.83
N PRO A 49 13.05 31.39 -27.54
CA PRO A 49 11.67 31.22 -27.11
C PRO A 49 10.85 30.55 -28.22
N ILE A 50 10.20 29.43 -27.89
CA ILE A 50 9.35 28.71 -28.82
C ILE A 50 7.90 28.54 -28.31
N ILE A 51 7.64 28.86 -27.05
CA ILE A 51 6.31 28.87 -26.45
C ILE A 51 6.17 30.03 -25.48
N LEU A 52 5.07 30.76 -25.57
CA LEU A 52 4.77 31.92 -24.72
C LEU A 52 3.25 32.01 -24.46
N GLY A 53 2.87 32.54 -23.31
CA GLY A 53 1.50 33.01 -23.05
C GLY A 53 1.14 34.21 -23.91
N GLU A 54 -0.11 34.40 -24.27
CA GLU A 54 -0.58 35.53 -25.05
C GLU A 54 -0.46 36.88 -24.27
N ASP A 55 -0.37 36.79 -22.95
CA ASP A 55 -0.15 37.91 -22.01
C ASP A 55 1.33 38.25 -21.78
N ASP A 56 2.25 37.42 -22.29
CA ASP A 56 3.69 37.69 -22.20
C ASP A 56 4.07 38.92 -23.04
N ALA A 57 4.89 39.78 -22.48
CA ALA A 57 5.33 41.01 -23.13
C ALA A 57 6.10 40.79 -24.45
N LEU A 58 6.72 39.61 -24.61
CA LEU A 58 7.43 39.22 -25.84
C LEU A 58 6.50 38.63 -26.90
N TYR A 59 5.33 38.11 -26.52
CA TYR A 59 4.43 37.42 -27.44
C TYR A 59 4.03 38.26 -28.66
N PRO A 60 3.66 39.57 -28.56
CA PRO A 60 3.31 40.39 -29.70
C PRO A 60 4.45 40.54 -30.70
N GLN A 61 5.71 40.48 -30.24
CA GLN A 61 6.90 40.65 -31.08
C GLN A 61 7.31 39.34 -31.77
N LEU A 62 7.01 38.19 -31.19
CA LEU A 62 7.48 36.88 -31.63
C LEU A 62 6.38 36.00 -32.27
N LYS A 63 5.12 36.42 -32.25
CA LYS A 63 4.01 35.74 -32.91
C LYS A 63 4.11 35.69 -34.42
N ASP A 64 4.85 36.66 -35.02
CA ASP A 64 5.11 36.75 -36.46
C ASP A 64 6.60 36.43 -36.73
N GLU A 65 6.91 35.62 -37.73
CA GLU A 65 8.24 35.06 -37.99
C GLU A 65 9.33 36.07 -38.37
N GLN A 66 8.98 37.37 -38.53
CA GLN A 66 9.90 38.37 -39.08
C GLN A 66 10.98 38.85 -38.10
N ASN A 67 10.80 38.65 -36.79
CA ASN A 67 11.74 39.13 -35.77
C ASN A 67 12.18 37.98 -34.85
N ARG A 68 13.16 37.20 -35.31
CA ARG A 68 13.69 36.10 -34.51
C ARG A 68 14.60 36.61 -33.39
N VAL A 69 14.24 36.31 -32.14
CA VAL A 69 15.09 36.52 -30.95
C VAL A 69 15.86 35.25 -30.68
N VAL A 70 17.18 35.33 -30.73
CA VAL A 70 18.08 34.17 -30.60
C VAL A 70 18.56 33.93 -29.18
N THR A 71 18.34 34.88 -28.28
CA THR A 71 18.67 34.76 -26.86
C THR A 71 17.68 35.53 -25.99
N THR A 72 17.43 35.04 -24.80
CA THR A 72 16.53 35.64 -23.81
C THR A 72 17.35 36.15 -22.63
N VAL A 73 17.98 37.30 -22.83
CA VAL A 73 18.99 37.85 -21.89
C VAL A 73 18.42 38.10 -20.50
N ASP A 74 17.12 38.42 -20.40
CA ASP A 74 16.47 38.84 -19.16
C ASP A 74 15.68 37.72 -18.45
N TRP A 75 15.68 36.50 -18.97
CA TRP A 75 15.01 35.37 -18.31
C TRP A 75 15.87 34.82 -17.18
N GLU A 76 15.30 34.76 -15.99
CA GLU A 76 15.92 34.14 -14.81
C GLU A 76 15.72 32.64 -14.76
N LYS A 77 14.65 32.15 -15.41
CA LYS A 77 14.27 30.74 -15.46
C LYS A 77 13.58 30.38 -16.77
N SER A 78 13.47 29.07 -17.06
CA SER A 78 12.72 28.59 -18.22
C SER A 78 11.22 28.93 -18.14
N TYR A 79 10.56 29.00 -19.30
CA TYR A 79 9.11 29.18 -19.41
C TYR A 79 8.42 27.79 -19.49
N GLU A 80 7.88 27.31 -18.39
CA GLU A 80 7.27 25.98 -18.29
C GLU A 80 5.73 25.99 -18.35
N ALA A 81 5.11 27.16 -18.52
CA ALA A 81 3.66 27.30 -18.61
C ALA A 81 3.11 26.92 -20.00
N GLU A 82 1.82 26.71 -20.06
CA GLU A 82 1.11 26.55 -21.33
C GLU A 82 1.09 27.84 -22.12
N GLY A 83 1.04 27.76 -23.46
CA GLY A 83 1.04 28.91 -24.32
C GLY A 83 0.88 28.59 -25.79
N LYS A 84 1.17 29.57 -26.64
CA LYS A 84 1.19 29.35 -28.09
C LYS A 84 2.64 29.29 -28.60
N LEU A 85 2.83 28.49 -29.63
CA LEU A 85 4.12 28.40 -30.29
C LEU A 85 4.44 29.74 -30.99
N VAL A 86 5.67 30.19 -30.80
CA VAL A 86 6.25 31.35 -31.47
C VAL A 86 7.52 30.92 -32.19
N GLN A 87 7.93 31.63 -33.23
CA GLN A 87 9.16 31.35 -33.99
C GLN A 87 9.31 29.89 -34.48
N SER A 88 8.17 29.21 -34.68
CA SER A 88 8.12 27.76 -34.95
C SER A 88 7.65 27.41 -36.38
N GLY A 89 7.92 28.29 -37.34
CA GLY A 89 7.54 28.14 -38.74
C GLY A 89 6.03 27.95 -38.89
N LYS A 90 5.61 26.96 -39.68
CA LYS A 90 4.19 26.71 -39.93
C LYS A 90 3.37 26.33 -38.68
N TYR A 91 4.02 26.05 -37.56
CA TYR A 91 3.35 25.70 -36.28
C TYR A 91 3.16 26.95 -35.38
N THR A 92 3.70 28.12 -35.77
CA THR A 92 3.54 29.36 -35.02
C THR A 92 2.05 29.69 -34.84
N GLY A 93 1.67 30.04 -33.61
CA GLY A 93 0.29 30.32 -33.20
C GLY A 93 -0.52 29.10 -32.75
N MET A 94 -0.03 27.88 -32.97
CA MET A 94 -0.68 26.67 -32.42
C MET A 94 -0.51 26.61 -30.91
N VAL A 95 -1.48 26.03 -30.23
CA VAL A 95 -1.38 25.73 -28.78
C VAL A 95 -0.24 24.73 -28.56
N GLY A 96 0.74 25.16 -27.75
CA GLY A 96 1.89 24.35 -27.33
C GLY A 96 1.68 23.70 -25.96
N GLY A 97 2.63 22.83 -25.56
CA GLY A 97 2.58 22.10 -24.30
C GLY A 97 2.48 20.59 -24.53
N LYS A 98 2.53 19.82 -23.44
CA LYS A 98 2.41 18.35 -23.52
C LYS A 98 1.02 17.95 -24.04
N HIS A 99 0.99 17.01 -24.98
CA HIS A 99 -0.26 16.51 -25.60
C HIS A 99 -1.08 17.58 -26.33
N SER A 100 -0.41 18.61 -26.85
CA SER A 100 -1.04 19.71 -27.57
C SER A 100 -1.24 19.40 -29.07
N PRO A 101 -2.14 20.11 -29.75
CA PRO A 101 -2.30 19.99 -31.21
C PRO A 101 -1.01 20.23 -32.01
N ALA A 102 -0.12 21.10 -31.51
CA ALA A 102 1.18 21.35 -32.11
C ALA A 102 2.08 20.08 -32.10
N VAL A 103 2.10 19.37 -30.98
CA VAL A 103 2.88 18.10 -30.86
C VAL A 103 2.36 17.06 -31.85
N ASP A 104 1.05 16.87 -31.95
CA ASP A 104 0.47 15.91 -32.92
C ASP A 104 0.76 16.29 -34.37
N ALA A 105 0.70 17.59 -34.71
CA ALA A 105 1.02 18.08 -36.04
C ALA A 105 2.51 17.86 -36.41
N ILE A 106 3.43 18.15 -35.47
CA ILE A 106 4.86 17.95 -35.67
C ILE A 106 5.19 16.48 -35.82
N ILE A 107 4.62 15.61 -34.99
CA ILE A 107 4.81 14.15 -35.11
C ILE A 107 4.29 13.65 -36.44
N GLY A 108 3.10 14.06 -36.88
CA GLY A 108 2.53 13.67 -38.19
C GLY A 108 3.42 14.06 -39.34
N ASP A 109 4.00 15.24 -39.35
CA ASP A 109 4.93 15.68 -40.35
C ASP A 109 6.26 14.92 -40.38
N LEU A 110 6.77 14.55 -39.21
CA LEU A 110 7.96 13.72 -39.08
C LEU A 110 7.72 12.29 -39.62
N GLU A 111 6.54 11.74 -39.32
CA GLU A 111 6.11 10.42 -39.87
C GLU A 111 5.98 10.47 -41.38
N ALA A 112 5.29 11.47 -41.91
CA ALA A 112 5.13 11.65 -43.35
C ALA A 112 6.47 11.84 -44.07
N ALA A 113 7.43 12.48 -43.43
CA ALA A 113 8.79 12.67 -43.98
C ALA A 113 9.71 11.46 -43.75
N GLY A 114 9.26 10.38 -43.11
CA GLY A 114 10.07 9.21 -42.76
C GLY A 114 11.21 9.48 -41.77
N LYS A 115 11.13 10.59 -41.01
CA LYS A 115 12.17 11.02 -40.07
C LYS A 115 11.89 10.67 -38.64
N GLY A 116 10.72 10.12 -38.32
CA GLY A 116 10.31 9.75 -36.97
C GLY A 116 9.04 8.92 -36.99
N LYS A 117 8.62 8.49 -35.80
CA LYS A 117 7.32 7.81 -35.57
C LYS A 117 6.78 8.19 -34.22
N LYS A 118 5.44 8.21 -34.09
CA LYS A 118 4.79 8.39 -32.78
C LYS A 118 5.16 7.21 -31.87
N SER A 119 5.57 7.52 -30.64
CA SER A 119 5.89 6.52 -29.63
C SER A 119 5.18 6.89 -28.33
N VAL A 120 4.69 5.89 -27.63
CA VAL A 120 4.12 6.06 -26.29
C VAL A 120 5.09 5.48 -25.30
N GLN A 121 5.51 6.31 -24.35
CA GLN A 121 6.31 5.86 -23.22
C GLN A 121 5.48 5.90 -21.96
N PHE A 122 5.40 4.77 -21.27
CA PHE A 122 4.74 4.70 -19.98
C PHE A 122 5.67 5.25 -18.89
N ARG A 123 5.12 5.99 -17.92
CA ARG A 123 5.87 6.46 -16.75
C ARG A 123 6.25 5.32 -15.81
N LEU A 124 5.41 4.28 -15.79
CA LEU A 124 5.69 3.07 -15.03
C LEU A 124 6.80 2.29 -15.74
N ARG A 125 7.87 1.97 -15.02
CA ARG A 125 8.92 1.09 -15.52
C ARG A 125 8.42 -0.34 -15.56
N ASP A 126 8.97 -1.14 -16.49
CA ASP A 126 8.66 -2.56 -16.56
C ASP A 126 9.02 -3.26 -15.24
N TRP A 127 8.14 -4.13 -14.80
CA TRP A 127 8.43 -4.99 -13.67
C TRP A 127 9.38 -6.11 -14.11
N LEU A 128 10.64 -6.01 -13.68
CA LEU A 128 11.63 -7.04 -13.91
C LEU A 128 11.38 -8.20 -12.95
N ILE A 129 10.99 -9.34 -13.48
CA ILE A 129 10.59 -10.51 -12.70
C ILE A 129 11.77 -11.25 -12.08
N SER A 130 12.94 -11.26 -12.73
CA SER A 130 14.13 -12.01 -12.33
C SER A 130 14.85 -11.39 -11.13
N ARG A 131 15.26 -12.23 -10.19
CA ARG A 131 16.13 -11.89 -9.06
C ARG A 131 17.25 -12.92 -8.91
N GLN A 132 18.47 -12.45 -8.68
CA GLN A 132 19.64 -13.27 -8.39
C GLN A 132 19.66 -13.62 -6.89
N ARG A 133 18.64 -14.37 -6.45
CA ARG A 133 18.42 -14.76 -5.05
C ARG A 133 18.04 -16.22 -4.98
N TYR A 134 18.56 -16.92 -3.97
CA TYR A 134 18.15 -18.29 -3.68
C TYR A 134 16.64 -18.37 -3.34
N TRP A 135 16.19 -17.47 -2.44
CA TRP A 135 14.80 -17.50 -1.98
C TRP A 135 13.86 -16.80 -2.97
N GLY A 136 13.08 -17.61 -3.63
CA GLY A 136 12.06 -17.18 -4.61
C GLY A 136 11.56 -18.36 -5.43
N ASN A 137 10.56 -18.16 -6.26
CA ASN A 137 10.07 -19.20 -7.15
C ASN A 137 11.07 -19.37 -8.31
N PRO A 138 11.59 -20.57 -8.58
CA PRO A 138 12.39 -20.82 -9.76
C PRO A 138 11.62 -20.48 -11.05
N ILE A 139 12.29 -19.87 -12.01
CA ILE A 139 11.71 -19.58 -13.32
C ILE A 139 11.81 -20.87 -14.15
N PRO A 140 10.70 -21.43 -14.68
CA PRO A 140 10.68 -22.73 -15.35
C PRO A 140 11.18 -22.62 -16.80
N ALA A 141 12.47 -22.28 -16.96
CA ALA A 141 13.10 -22.06 -18.26
C ALA A 141 14.45 -22.77 -18.35
N ILE A 142 14.79 -23.20 -19.56
CA ILE A 142 16.04 -23.91 -19.89
C ILE A 142 16.67 -23.25 -21.10
N TYR A 143 17.97 -22.96 -21.02
CA TYR A 143 18.77 -22.42 -22.11
C TYR A 143 19.55 -23.55 -22.80
N CYS A 144 19.30 -23.72 -24.07
CA CYS A 144 19.94 -24.71 -24.95
C CYS A 144 20.64 -23.99 -26.08
N ASP A 145 21.92 -24.29 -26.34
CA ASP A 145 22.68 -23.67 -27.42
C ASP A 145 22.07 -23.94 -28.84
N LYS A 146 21.42 -25.11 -29.00
CA LYS A 146 20.77 -25.48 -30.25
C LYS A 146 19.32 -24.98 -30.38
N CYS A 147 18.54 -24.98 -29.27
CA CYS A 147 17.11 -24.74 -29.30
C CYS A 147 16.71 -23.36 -28.80
N GLY A 148 17.66 -22.60 -28.24
CA GLY A 148 17.40 -21.33 -27.56
C GLY A 148 16.72 -21.53 -26.20
N LEU A 149 15.85 -20.60 -25.82
CA LEU A 149 15.05 -20.68 -24.61
C LEU A 149 13.91 -21.71 -24.79
N VAL A 150 13.85 -22.67 -23.87
CA VAL A 150 12.86 -23.76 -23.87
C VAL A 150 12.17 -23.80 -22.51
N PRO A 151 10.84 -23.82 -22.41
CA PRO A 151 10.16 -23.99 -21.14
C PRO A 151 10.42 -25.39 -20.56
N VAL A 152 10.40 -25.50 -19.23
CA VAL A 152 10.36 -26.80 -18.54
C VAL A 152 9.01 -27.46 -18.89
N PRO A 153 8.99 -28.77 -19.25
CA PRO A 153 7.75 -29.50 -19.50
C PRO A 153 6.82 -29.48 -18.26
N GLU A 154 5.50 -29.51 -18.49
CA GLU A 154 4.52 -29.47 -17.39
C GLU A 154 4.66 -30.66 -16.46
N GLU A 155 4.99 -31.84 -16.98
CA GLU A 155 5.24 -33.07 -16.21
C GLU A 155 6.45 -32.97 -15.27
N ASP A 156 7.39 -32.03 -15.53
CA ASP A 156 8.59 -31.81 -14.71
C ASP A 156 8.41 -30.66 -13.69
N LEU A 157 7.20 -30.08 -13.60
CA LEU A 157 6.89 -29.05 -12.62
C LEU A 157 6.42 -29.67 -11.29
N PRO A 158 6.70 -29.01 -10.17
CA PRO A 158 7.41 -27.74 -10.01
C PRO A 158 8.93 -27.89 -10.06
N VAL A 159 9.63 -26.86 -10.56
CA VAL A 159 11.08 -26.74 -10.37
C VAL A 159 11.35 -26.44 -8.92
N THR A 160 12.04 -27.33 -8.22
CA THR A 160 12.33 -27.19 -6.79
C THR A 160 13.72 -26.63 -6.55
N LEU A 161 13.86 -25.79 -5.50
CA LEU A 161 15.15 -25.29 -5.06
C LEU A 161 15.98 -26.43 -4.41
N PRO A 162 17.32 -26.48 -4.64
CA PRO A 162 18.20 -27.43 -3.99
C PRO A 162 18.27 -27.14 -2.49
N LYS A 163 18.22 -28.20 -1.65
CA LYS A 163 18.27 -28.06 -0.19
C LYS A 163 19.68 -28.11 0.40
N ASP A 164 20.63 -28.51 -0.40
CA ASP A 164 22.03 -28.76 -0.05
C ASP A 164 22.96 -27.61 -0.46
N ILE A 165 22.44 -26.49 -0.90
CA ILE A 165 23.20 -25.30 -1.26
C ILE A 165 23.84 -24.64 -0.02
N ASP A 166 25.13 -24.38 -0.07
CA ASP A 166 25.87 -23.69 1.01
C ASP A 166 25.93 -22.17 0.78
N LEU A 167 24.88 -21.50 1.23
CA LEU A 167 24.80 -20.02 1.16
C LEU A 167 25.89 -19.33 2.00
N SER A 168 26.41 -19.99 3.05
CA SER A 168 27.45 -19.42 3.91
C SER A 168 28.83 -19.41 3.24
N ALA A 169 29.07 -20.36 2.34
CA ALA A 169 30.25 -20.39 1.47
C ALA A 169 30.14 -19.50 0.22
N GLY A 170 28.99 -18.77 0.07
CA GLY A 170 28.74 -17.92 -1.09
C GLY A 170 28.29 -18.67 -2.34
N GLU A 171 27.84 -19.92 -2.20
CA GLU A 171 27.24 -20.66 -3.30
C GLU A 171 25.93 -20.01 -3.75
N THR A 172 25.67 -20.04 -5.05
CA THR A 172 24.46 -19.51 -5.68
C THR A 172 23.81 -20.60 -6.53
N LEU A 173 22.56 -20.42 -6.94
CA LEU A 173 21.92 -21.33 -7.88
C LEU A 173 22.70 -21.48 -9.20
N ALA A 174 23.39 -20.42 -9.61
CA ALA A 174 24.22 -20.44 -10.83
C ALA A 174 25.50 -21.27 -10.68
N THR A 175 26.06 -21.36 -9.48
CA THR A 175 27.27 -22.14 -9.19
C THR A 175 26.95 -23.55 -8.68
N HIS A 176 25.71 -23.81 -8.28
CA HIS A 176 25.24 -25.14 -7.89
C HIS A 176 25.02 -26.04 -9.12
N GLU A 177 26.02 -26.85 -9.44
CA GLU A 177 26.07 -27.58 -10.71
C GLU A 177 24.90 -28.53 -10.94
N GLU A 178 24.43 -29.24 -9.90
CA GLU A 178 23.31 -30.19 -10.00
C GLU A 178 21.98 -29.48 -10.32
N PHE A 179 21.81 -28.25 -9.84
CA PHE A 179 20.66 -27.44 -10.18
C PHE A 179 20.79 -26.80 -11.58
N ALA A 180 21.94 -26.22 -11.87
CA ALA A 180 22.14 -25.39 -13.06
C ALA A 180 22.26 -26.24 -14.35
N LYS A 181 22.87 -27.43 -14.31
CA LYS A 181 23.04 -28.31 -15.47
C LYS A 181 21.81 -29.21 -15.66
N CYS A 182 21.33 -29.28 -16.90
CA CYS A 182 20.19 -30.11 -17.24
C CYS A 182 20.25 -30.60 -18.68
N THR A 183 19.32 -31.43 -19.08
CA THR A 183 19.12 -31.90 -20.45
C THR A 183 18.03 -31.09 -21.11
N CYS A 184 18.23 -30.66 -22.35
CA CYS A 184 17.21 -29.97 -23.12
C CYS A 184 16.03 -30.90 -23.42
N PRO A 185 14.80 -30.60 -23.02
CA PRO A 185 13.66 -31.49 -23.31
C PRO A 185 13.30 -31.56 -24.78
N LYS A 186 13.74 -30.57 -25.58
CA LYS A 186 13.41 -30.53 -27.04
C LYS A 186 14.39 -31.33 -27.90
N CYS A 187 15.69 -31.34 -27.57
CA CYS A 187 16.70 -31.99 -28.44
C CYS A 187 17.56 -33.04 -27.73
N GLY A 188 17.40 -33.26 -26.44
CA GLY A 188 18.18 -34.22 -25.65
C GLY A 188 19.64 -33.83 -25.41
N GLY A 189 20.09 -32.67 -25.84
CA GLY A 189 21.45 -32.19 -25.66
C GLY A 189 21.69 -31.51 -24.32
N PRO A 190 22.97 -31.22 -23.95
CA PRO A 190 23.28 -30.48 -22.73
C PRO A 190 22.64 -29.08 -22.76
N ALA A 191 22.18 -28.65 -21.60
CA ALA A 191 21.51 -27.38 -21.44
C ALA A 191 21.74 -26.83 -20.01
N ARG A 192 21.35 -25.58 -19.78
CA ARG A 192 21.37 -24.92 -18.47
C ARG A 192 19.96 -24.51 -18.08
N ARG A 193 19.63 -24.80 -16.84
CA ARG A 193 18.42 -24.27 -16.20
C ARG A 193 18.58 -22.77 -15.94
N GLU A 194 17.46 -22.02 -15.96
CA GLU A 194 17.44 -20.67 -15.42
C GLU A 194 17.77 -20.71 -13.91
N THR A 195 18.67 -19.85 -13.49
CA THR A 195 19.18 -19.80 -12.12
C THR A 195 18.70 -18.57 -11.35
N ASP A 196 18.02 -17.66 -12.02
CA ASP A 196 17.29 -16.59 -11.36
C ASP A 196 15.99 -17.13 -10.77
N THR A 197 15.56 -16.52 -9.68
CA THR A 197 14.22 -16.76 -9.11
C THR A 197 13.30 -15.59 -9.41
N MET A 198 12.00 -15.79 -9.29
CA MET A 198 11.03 -14.72 -9.44
C MET A 198 11.06 -13.78 -8.23
N ASP A 199 10.74 -12.51 -8.47
CA ASP A 199 10.50 -11.54 -7.41
C ASP A 199 9.49 -12.07 -6.39
N THR A 200 9.72 -11.79 -5.11
CA THR A 200 8.85 -12.27 -4.02
C THR A 200 7.41 -11.77 -4.13
N PHE A 201 7.19 -10.61 -4.75
CA PHE A 201 5.85 -10.11 -5.03
C PHE A 201 5.05 -10.99 -6.00
N THR A 202 5.71 -11.85 -6.77
CA THR A 202 5.02 -12.83 -7.62
C THR A 202 4.13 -13.76 -6.78
N CYS A 203 4.63 -14.25 -5.64
CA CYS A 203 3.85 -15.08 -4.73
C CYS A 203 2.74 -14.29 -4.04
N SER A 204 3.07 -13.12 -3.51
CA SER A 204 2.12 -12.29 -2.76
C SER A 204 1.02 -11.68 -3.64
N SER A 205 1.21 -11.67 -4.96
CA SER A 205 0.26 -11.08 -5.90
C SER A 205 -1.02 -11.90 -6.09
N TRP A 206 -1.05 -13.15 -5.63
CA TRP A 206 -2.19 -14.05 -5.83
C TRP A 206 -2.51 -14.95 -4.63
N TYR A 207 -1.84 -14.82 -3.49
CA TYR A 207 -2.03 -15.68 -2.32
C TYR A 207 -3.49 -15.73 -1.86
N TYR A 208 -4.22 -14.61 -1.95
CA TYR A 208 -5.63 -14.53 -1.59
C TYR A 208 -6.50 -15.41 -2.49
N LEU A 209 -6.12 -15.63 -3.74
CA LEU A 209 -6.78 -16.58 -4.63
C LEU A 209 -6.53 -18.01 -4.16
N ARG A 210 -5.29 -18.36 -3.79
CA ARG A 210 -4.98 -19.67 -3.22
C ARG A 210 -5.78 -19.95 -1.95
N TYR A 211 -6.05 -18.93 -1.15
CA TYR A 211 -6.88 -19.08 0.07
C TYR A 211 -8.33 -19.43 -0.21
N THR A 212 -8.85 -19.15 -1.40
CA THR A 212 -10.22 -19.57 -1.77
C THR A 212 -10.36 -21.08 -1.92
N ASP A 213 -9.25 -21.80 -2.24
CA ASP A 213 -9.22 -23.23 -2.48
C ASP A 213 -7.88 -23.85 -2.03
N PRO A 214 -7.56 -23.79 -0.71
CA PRO A 214 -6.23 -24.09 -0.19
C PRO A 214 -5.84 -25.57 -0.27
N HIS A 215 -6.81 -26.48 -0.39
CA HIS A 215 -6.60 -27.93 -0.42
C HIS A 215 -6.63 -28.52 -1.84
N ASN A 216 -6.78 -27.70 -2.86
CA ASN A 216 -6.75 -28.16 -4.25
C ASN A 216 -5.35 -28.64 -4.62
N THR A 217 -5.24 -29.90 -5.07
CA THR A 217 -3.96 -30.52 -5.47
C THR A 217 -3.72 -30.50 -6.96
N GLU A 218 -4.74 -30.19 -7.76
CA GLU A 218 -4.68 -30.23 -9.22
C GLU A 218 -4.47 -28.84 -9.83
N LEU A 219 -5.10 -27.82 -9.22
CA LEU A 219 -5.08 -26.44 -9.70
C LEU A 219 -4.59 -25.48 -8.61
N PRO A 220 -4.05 -24.33 -8.98
CA PRO A 220 -3.71 -23.26 -8.02
C PRO A 220 -4.93 -22.84 -7.16
N PHE A 221 -6.10 -22.81 -7.78
CA PHE A 221 -7.43 -22.63 -7.20
C PHE A 221 -8.47 -23.03 -8.28
N SER A 222 -9.68 -23.41 -7.89
CA SER A 222 -10.78 -23.58 -8.82
C SER A 222 -11.44 -22.24 -9.15
N ARG A 223 -11.86 -22.05 -10.38
CA ARG A 223 -12.57 -20.84 -10.79
C ARG A 223 -13.86 -20.64 -9.99
N GLU A 224 -14.58 -21.73 -9.71
CA GLU A 224 -15.82 -21.67 -8.92
C GLU A 224 -15.59 -21.12 -7.51
N ALA A 225 -14.54 -21.59 -6.82
CA ALA A 225 -14.20 -21.11 -5.49
C ALA A 225 -13.75 -19.63 -5.53
N ALA A 226 -12.91 -19.27 -6.52
CA ALA A 226 -12.46 -17.90 -6.68
C ALA A 226 -13.64 -16.96 -6.99
N ASP A 227 -14.52 -17.30 -7.92
CA ASP A 227 -15.69 -16.47 -8.30
C ASP A 227 -16.69 -16.33 -7.14
N ARG A 228 -16.71 -17.28 -6.18
CA ARG A 228 -17.54 -17.20 -4.98
C ARG A 228 -17.00 -16.24 -3.93
N TRP A 229 -15.67 -16.20 -3.73
CA TRP A 229 -15.04 -15.48 -2.64
C TRP A 229 -14.42 -14.15 -3.04
N MET A 230 -14.17 -13.95 -4.35
CA MET A 230 -13.60 -12.71 -4.86
C MET A 230 -14.68 -11.72 -5.35
N PRO A 231 -14.41 -10.42 -5.29
CA PRO A 231 -13.24 -9.76 -4.71
C PRO A 231 -13.21 -9.80 -3.17
N VAL A 232 -12.04 -9.63 -2.57
CA VAL A 232 -11.89 -9.48 -1.11
C VAL A 232 -12.61 -8.22 -0.64
N ASP A 233 -13.47 -8.34 0.38
CA ASP A 233 -14.33 -7.25 0.85
C ASP A 233 -13.53 -6.10 1.45
N ASN A 234 -12.59 -6.40 2.36
CA ASN A 234 -11.75 -5.41 3.03
C ASN A 234 -10.28 -5.85 3.01
N TYR A 235 -9.43 -5.03 2.46
CA TYR A 235 -7.99 -5.27 2.40
C TYR A 235 -7.24 -4.18 3.16
N ILE A 236 -6.37 -4.59 4.09
CA ILE A 236 -5.71 -3.69 5.04
C ILE A 236 -4.21 -3.83 4.89
N GLY A 237 -3.50 -2.72 4.73
CA GLY A 237 -2.06 -2.72 4.60
C GLY A 237 -1.44 -1.32 4.59
N GLY A 238 -0.10 -1.25 4.53
CA GLY A 238 0.62 0.02 4.48
C GLY A 238 0.48 0.71 3.12
N ILE A 239 0.52 2.03 3.14
CA ILE A 239 0.41 2.85 1.92
C ILE A 239 1.57 2.60 0.94
N GLU A 240 2.74 2.17 1.40
CA GLU A 240 3.90 1.84 0.58
C GLU A 240 3.62 0.73 -0.45
N HIS A 241 2.64 -0.11 -0.17
CA HIS A 241 2.22 -1.18 -1.08
C HIS A 241 1.43 -0.70 -2.29
N ALA A 242 1.00 0.57 -2.33
CA ALA A 242 0.26 1.13 -3.47
C ALA A 242 1.02 0.98 -4.81
N ILE A 243 2.35 1.14 -4.79
CA ILE A 243 3.24 1.00 -5.95
C ILE A 243 4.00 -0.34 -5.98
N LEU A 244 3.73 -1.25 -5.06
CA LEU A 244 4.36 -2.57 -4.93
C LEU A 244 3.30 -3.67 -5.01
N HIS A 245 2.99 -4.30 -3.88
CA HIS A 245 2.08 -5.43 -3.78
C HIS A 245 0.70 -5.17 -4.39
N LEU A 246 0.08 -4.03 -4.13
CA LEU A 246 -1.26 -3.72 -4.64
C LEU A 246 -1.27 -3.57 -6.17
N LEU A 247 -0.25 -2.94 -6.75
CA LEU A 247 -0.10 -2.82 -8.18
C LEU A 247 0.01 -4.19 -8.84
N TYR A 248 0.87 -5.06 -8.29
CA TYR A 248 1.10 -6.39 -8.83
C TYR A 248 -0.11 -7.31 -8.64
N SER A 249 -0.80 -7.23 -7.51
CA SER A 249 -2.05 -7.97 -7.27
C SER A 249 -3.13 -7.62 -8.30
N ARG A 250 -3.29 -6.33 -8.60
CA ARG A 250 -4.21 -5.86 -9.64
C ARG A 250 -3.81 -6.37 -11.03
N PHE A 251 -2.52 -6.31 -11.35
CA PHE A 251 -2.00 -6.86 -12.61
C PHE A 251 -2.29 -8.37 -12.71
N PHE A 252 -1.97 -9.16 -11.69
CA PHE A 252 -2.23 -10.60 -11.67
C PHE A 252 -3.71 -10.92 -11.84
N THR A 253 -4.60 -10.22 -11.11
CA THR A 253 -6.05 -10.41 -11.22
C THR A 253 -6.52 -10.17 -12.65
N LYS A 254 -6.09 -9.08 -13.29
CA LYS A 254 -6.46 -8.77 -14.69
C LYS A 254 -5.91 -9.80 -15.67
N ALA A 255 -4.65 -10.21 -15.52
CA ALA A 255 -4.03 -11.22 -16.35
C ALA A 255 -4.74 -12.59 -16.22
N LEU A 256 -5.04 -13.02 -15.00
CA LEU A 256 -5.75 -14.28 -14.76
C LEU A 256 -7.20 -14.23 -15.26
N ARG A 257 -7.87 -13.08 -15.18
CA ARG A 257 -9.18 -12.86 -15.80
C ARG A 257 -9.09 -13.00 -17.34
N ASP A 258 -8.11 -12.35 -17.96
CA ASP A 258 -7.94 -12.40 -19.40
C ASP A 258 -7.59 -13.82 -19.90
N LEU A 259 -6.95 -14.63 -19.07
CA LEU A 259 -6.71 -16.06 -19.28
C LEU A 259 -7.95 -16.94 -19.00
N GLY A 260 -9.06 -16.35 -18.54
CA GLY A 260 -10.30 -17.09 -18.27
C GLY A 260 -10.33 -17.82 -16.92
N LEU A 261 -9.37 -17.57 -16.04
CA LEU A 261 -9.27 -18.22 -14.73
C LEU A 261 -10.08 -17.49 -13.63
N LEU A 262 -10.48 -16.24 -13.86
CA LEU A 262 -11.28 -15.40 -12.97
C LEU A 262 -12.37 -14.67 -13.74
N SER A 263 -13.40 -14.21 -13.00
CA SER A 263 -14.45 -13.32 -13.51
C SER A 263 -14.31 -11.88 -13.02
N VAL A 264 -13.54 -11.66 -11.95
CA VAL A 264 -13.42 -10.33 -11.32
C VAL A 264 -12.34 -9.48 -12.01
N ASP A 265 -12.56 -8.16 -12.02
CA ASP A 265 -11.65 -7.18 -12.62
C ASP A 265 -10.66 -6.58 -11.62
N GLU A 266 -11.05 -6.46 -10.36
CA GLU A 266 -10.22 -5.93 -9.27
C GLU A 266 -10.18 -6.93 -8.10
N PRO A 267 -9.04 -7.09 -7.43
CA PRO A 267 -8.89 -8.07 -6.35
C PRO A 267 -9.55 -7.65 -5.03
N PHE A 268 -9.70 -6.34 -4.78
CA PHE A 268 -10.14 -5.78 -3.50
C PHE A 268 -11.26 -4.77 -3.70
N THR A 269 -12.33 -4.88 -2.88
CA THR A 269 -13.48 -3.94 -2.91
C THR A 269 -13.15 -2.67 -2.13
N ASN A 270 -12.66 -2.83 -0.90
CA ASN A 270 -12.28 -1.72 -0.04
C ASN A 270 -10.83 -1.85 0.37
N LEU A 271 -10.11 -0.74 0.38
CA LEU A 271 -8.71 -0.66 0.81
C LEU A 271 -8.58 0.30 1.99
N LEU A 272 -8.10 -0.21 3.12
CA LEU A 272 -7.69 0.58 4.25
C LEU A 272 -6.16 0.71 4.26
N CYS A 273 -5.66 1.91 3.98
CA CYS A 273 -4.24 2.20 4.10
C CYS A 273 -3.91 2.59 5.54
N GLN A 274 -3.08 1.78 6.21
CA GLN A 274 -2.66 2.04 7.58
C GLN A 274 -1.63 3.17 7.64
N GLY A 275 -1.75 4.00 8.70
CA GLY A 275 -0.74 4.98 9.05
C GLY A 275 0.55 4.33 9.58
N MET A 276 1.63 5.10 9.58
CA MET A 276 2.94 4.65 10.03
C MET A 276 3.08 4.78 11.54
N VAL A 277 3.68 3.77 12.17
CA VAL A 277 4.13 3.87 13.57
C VAL A 277 5.54 4.46 13.57
N LYS A 278 5.69 5.59 14.26
CA LYS A 278 6.95 6.31 14.42
C LYS A 278 7.51 6.09 15.81
N ASP A 279 8.80 6.28 15.97
CA ASP A 279 9.43 6.28 17.29
C ASP A 279 9.12 7.55 18.08
N GLU A 280 9.63 7.65 19.29
CA GLU A 280 9.44 8.80 20.20
C GLU A 280 10.00 10.14 19.66
N ASN A 281 10.83 10.09 18.60
CA ASN A 281 11.39 11.27 17.95
C ASN A 281 10.61 11.66 16.69
N GLY A 282 9.54 10.92 16.33
CA GLY A 282 8.77 11.12 15.12
C GLY A 282 9.39 10.49 13.86
N ASP A 283 10.43 9.66 14.02
CA ASP A 283 11.08 8.94 12.93
C ASP A 283 10.37 7.61 12.63
N THR A 284 10.18 7.30 11.36
CA THR A 284 9.63 6.01 10.94
C THR A 284 10.51 4.87 11.44
N MET A 285 9.91 3.90 12.12
CA MET A 285 10.60 2.71 12.61
C MET A 285 11.11 1.86 11.46
N SER A 286 12.38 1.47 11.51
CA SER A 286 12.97 0.53 10.54
C SER A 286 14.10 -0.30 11.16
N LYS A 287 14.28 -1.51 10.65
CA LYS A 287 15.37 -2.39 11.09
C LYS A 287 16.75 -1.77 10.85
N SER A 288 16.92 -1.00 9.79
CA SER A 288 18.19 -0.34 9.45
C SER A 288 18.54 0.80 10.40
N LYS A 289 17.54 1.45 11.01
CA LYS A 289 17.72 2.50 12.03
C LYS A 289 17.88 1.93 13.45
N GLY A 290 17.51 0.66 13.66
CA GLY A 290 17.56 0.02 14.99
C GLY A 290 16.53 0.57 15.99
N ASN A 291 15.53 1.32 15.54
CA ASN A 291 14.51 1.97 16.37
C ASN A 291 13.17 1.21 16.42
N VAL A 292 13.15 -0.05 16.01
CA VAL A 292 11.95 -0.90 16.03
C VAL A 292 11.65 -1.37 17.45
N VAL A 293 10.40 -1.20 17.88
CA VAL A 293 9.90 -1.80 19.13
C VAL A 293 9.29 -3.17 18.78
N PRO A 294 9.93 -4.30 19.16
CA PRO A 294 9.38 -5.61 18.86
C PRO A 294 8.14 -5.87 19.72
N PRO A 295 7.06 -6.48 19.19
CA PRO A 295 5.86 -6.80 19.95
C PRO A 295 6.12 -7.60 21.22
N SER A 296 7.09 -8.51 21.22
CA SER A 296 7.48 -9.32 22.39
C SER A 296 7.87 -8.47 23.61
N SER A 297 8.55 -7.35 23.39
CA SER A 297 8.97 -6.45 24.48
C SER A 297 7.78 -5.81 25.22
N VAL A 298 6.60 -5.79 24.62
CA VAL A 298 5.34 -5.30 25.24
C VAL A 298 4.49 -6.48 25.72
N ILE A 299 4.39 -7.55 24.95
CA ILE A 299 3.54 -8.70 25.25
C ILE A 299 4.04 -9.44 26.51
N GLU A 300 5.34 -9.63 26.66
CA GLU A 300 5.91 -10.35 27.80
C GLU A 300 5.58 -9.68 29.15
N PRO A 301 5.76 -8.35 29.35
CA PRO A 301 5.44 -7.70 30.63
C PRO A 301 3.98 -7.32 30.82
N TYR A 302 3.21 -7.09 29.76
CA TYR A 302 1.87 -6.49 29.83
C TYR A 302 0.74 -7.36 29.27
N GLY A 303 1.05 -8.40 28.50
CA GLY A 303 0.08 -9.24 27.79
C GLY A 303 -0.35 -8.70 26.43
N ALA A 304 -0.84 -9.61 25.58
CA ALA A 304 -1.25 -9.30 24.20
C ALA A 304 -2.42 -8.30 24.14
N ASP A 305 -3.41 -8.43 25.01
CA ASP A 305 -4.58 -7.54 25.03
C ASP A 305 -4.23 -6.10 25.38
N THR A 306 -3.24 -5.90 26.26
CA THR A 306 -2.74 -4.56 26.57
C THR A 306 -2.12 -3.91 25.33
N MET A 307 -1.32 -4.67 24.56
CA MET A 307 -0.72 -4.16 23.33
C MET A 307 -1.78 -3.82 22.29
N ARG A 308 -2.73 -4.72 22.06
CA ARG A 308 -3.84 -4.52 21.12
C ARG A 308 -4.65 -3.27 21.45
N LEU A 309 -5.04 -3.15 22.74
CA LEU A 309 -5.77 -1.99 23.23
C LEU A 309 -4.98 -0.69 23.06
N ALA A 310 -3.68 -0.68 23.40
CA ALA A 310 -2.84 0.50 23.29
C ALA A 310 -2.77 0.99 21.82
N ILE A 311 -2.49 0.11 20.89
CA ILE A 311 -2.39 0.45 19.44
C ILE A 311 -3.72 1.01 18.94
N LEU A 312 -4.85 0.34 19.23
CA LEU A 312 -6.16 0.76 18.71
C LEU A 312 -6.72 2.01 19.43
N PHE A 313 -6.19 2.34 20.61
CA PHE A 313 -6.61 3.52 21.35
C PHE A 313 -5.87 4.79 20.95
N ILE A 314 -4.60 4.70 20.51
CA ILE A 314 -3.76 5.88 20.23
C ILE A 314 -4.32 6.69 19.06
N ALA A 315 -4.68 6.03 17.96
CA ALA A 315 -5.14 6.71 16.75
C ALA A 315 -6.08 5.83 15.91
N PRO A 316 -6.90 6.44 15.03
CA PRO A 316 -7.57 5.70 13.97
C PRO A 316 -6.56 5.00 13.06
N PRO A 317 -6.91 3.85 12.43
CA PRO A 317 -5.98 3.04 11.65
C PRO A 317 -5.26 3.79 10.51
N GLU A 318 -5.90 4.80 9.91
CA GLU A 318 -5.36 5.57 8.78
C GLU A 318 -4.36 6.65 9.18
N LYS A 319 -4.21 6.91 10.48
CA LYS A 319 -3.35 7.98 10.99
C LYS A 319 -2.02 7.46 11.47
N ASP A 320 -0.97 8.23 11.12
CA ASP A 320 0.34 8.05 11.75
C ASP A 320 0.24 8.35 13.24
N PHE A 321 1.06 7.67 14.04
CA PHE A 321 1.23 8.00 15.45
C PHE A 321 2.65 7.73 15.94
N ASP A 322 3.05 8.46 16.96
CA ASP A 322 4.31 8.26 17.64
C ASP A 322 4.14 7.24 18.77
N TRP A 323 5.06 6.27 18.84
CA TRP A 323 5.04 5.25 19.87
C TRP A 323 5.34 5.86 21.26
N ASP A 324 4.40 5.72 22.20
CA ASP A 324 4.58 6.15 23.58
C ASP A 324 4.41 4.97 24.56
N PRO A 325 5.48 4.54 25.25
CA PRO A 325 5.39 3.51 26.28
C PRO A 325 4.37 3.82 27.40
N LYS A 326 4.12 5.11 27.69
CA LYS A 326 3.13 5.51 28.70
C LYS A 326 1.70 5.17 28.28
N ALA A 327 1.42 5.16 26.99
CA ALA A 327 0.12 4.73 26.45
C ALA A 327 -0.12 3.24 26.76
N VAL A 328 0.92 2.41 26.65
CA VAL A 328 0.85 0.98 27.00
C VAL A 328 0.56 0.79 28.50
N GLU A 329 1.26 1.53 29.38
CA GLU A 329 1.00 1.50 30.81
C GLU A 329 -0.42 1.97 31.14
N GLY A 330 -0.91 3.00 30.43
CA GLY A 330 -2.28 3.49 30.55
C GLY A 330 -3.31 2.42 30.19
N ALA A 331 -3.11 1.73 29.07
CA ALA A 331 -3.94 0.61 28.64
C ALA A 331 -3.95 -0.54 29.65
N ASN A 332 -2.79 -0.90 30.19
CA ASN A 332 -2.68 -1.94 31.23
C ASN A 332 -3.46 -1.57 32.49
N ARG A 333 -3.32 -0.33 32.96
CA ARG A 333 -4.10 0.14 34.13
C ARG A 333 -5.60 0.09 33.87
N PHE A 334 -6.04 0.46 32.66
CA PHE A 334 -7.44 0.39 32.29
C PHE A 334 -7.97 -1.05 32.27
N ILE A 335 -7.28 -2.00 31.63
CA ILE A 335 -7.70 -3.41 31.59
C ILE A 335 -7.85 -3.99 32.97
N LYS A 336 -6.87 -3.74 33.87
CA LYS A 336 -6.92 -4.20 35.27
C LYS A 336 -8.08 -3.56 36.05
N ARG A 337 -8.38 -2.30 35.81
CA ARG A 337 -9.52 -1.63 36.40
C ARG A 337 -10.84 -2.18 35.88
N ALA A 338 -10.98 -2.34 34.58
CA ALA A 338 -12.16 -2.91 33.95
C ALA A 338 -12.45 -4.32 34.46
N TRP A 339 -11.40 -5.16 34.58
CA TRP A 339 -11.49 -6.49 35.19
C TRP A 339 -12.16 -6.44 36.58
N ARG A 340 -11.63 -5.63 37.46
CA ARG A 340 -12.17 -5.50 38.83
C ARG A 340 -13.62 -5.00 38.82
N ILE A 341 -13.95 -4.01 38.00
CA ILE A 341 -15.31 -3.47 37.92
C ILE A 341 -16.30 -4.51 37.40
N VAL A 342 -15.93 -5.29 36.35
CA VAL A 342 -16.77 -6.38 35.84
C VAL A 342 -17.05 -7.41 36.92
N TRP A 343 -16.03 -7.86 37.67
CA TRP A 343 -16.21 -8.79 38.77
C TRP A 343 -17.15 -8.22 39.88
N GLN A 344 -17.01 -6.98 40.24
CA GLN A 344 -17.87 -6.32 41.23
C GLN A 344 -19.33 -6.19 40.75
N LEU A 345 -19.53 -5.91 39.48
CA LEU A 345 -20.85 -5.87 38.85
C LEU A 345 -21.50 -7.25 38.86
N VAL A 346 -20.75 -8.29 38.46
CA VAL A 346 -21.27 -9.68 38.42
C VAL A 346 -21.62 -10.15 39.86
N GLN A 347 -20.78 -9.88 40.85
CA GLN A 347 -21.10 -10.20 42.27
C GLN A 347 -22.35 -9.47 42.79
N SER A 348 -22.66 -8.32 42.21
CA SER A 348 -23.86 -7.54 42.55
C SER A 348 -25.04 -7.84 41.61
N GLY A 349 -24.81 -8.59 40.55
CA GLY A 349 -25.76 -8.88 39.49
C GLY A 349 -26.42 -10.25 39.62
N ASP A 350 -27.43 -10.50 38.79
CA ASP A 350 -28.07 -11.79 38.64
C ASP A 350 -28.69 -11.90 37.23
N ALA A 351 -28.24 -12.90 36.48
CA ALA A 351 -28.71 -13.16 35.11
C ALA A 351 -30.19 -13.55 35.04
N ASN A 352 -30.72 -14.12 36.14
CA ASN A 352 -32.09 -14.64 36.17
C ASN A 352 -33.13 -13.58 36.57
N VAL A 353 -32.69 -12.39 36.96
CA VAL A 353 -33.62 -11.29 37.32
C VAL A 353 -34.03 -10.55 36.07
N ALA A 354 -35.34 -10.48 35.84
CA ALA A 354 -35.90 -9.71 34.73
C ALA A 354 -35.60 -8.22 34.92
N PHE A 355 -35.15 -7.57 33.84
CA PHE A 355 -34.88 -6.14 33.87
C PHE A 355 -36.19 -5.34 33.83
N ASP A 356 -36.37 -4.44 34.81
CA ASP A 356 -37.48 -3.47 34.84
C ASP A 356 -36.96 -2.03 34.92
N LYS A 357 -37.03 -1.32 33.80
CA LYS A 357 -36.61 0.07 33.71
C LYS A 357 -37.39 1.00 34.66
N SER A 358 -38.65 0.68 34.97
CA SER A 358 -39.50 1.53 35.82
C SER A 358 -39.10 1.44 37.31
N ALA A 359 -38.35 0.39 37.69
CA ALA A 359 -37.84 0.19 39.04
C ALA A 359 -36.52 0.92 39.32
N LEU A 360 -35.88 1.49 38.32
CA LEU A 360 -34.59 2.16 38.47
C LEU A 360 -34.76 3.50 39.17
N ASP A 361 -33.96 3.71 40.22
CA ASP A 361 -33.77 5.01 40.82
C ASP A 361 -32.92 5.97 39.97
N GLU A 362 -32.72 7.20 40.37
CA GLU A 362 -31.97 8.20 39.60
C GLU A 362 -30.52 7.79 39.35
N VAL A 363 -29.86 7.14 40.31
CA VAL A 363 -28.46 6.70 40.22
C VAL A 363 -28.33 5.53 39.22
N ALA A 364 -29.22 4.54 39.34
CA ALA A 364 -29.28 3.40 38.42
C ALA A 364 -29.68 3.85 37.00
N MET A 365 -30.62 4.80 36.87
CA MET A 365 -31.02 5.35 35.59
C MET A 365 -29.89 6.07 34.86
N LYS A 366 -28.98 6.71 35.58
CA LYS A 366 -27.77 7.34 35.02
C LYS A 366 -26.84 6.29 34.39
N LEU A 367 -26.57 5.20 35.12
CA LEU A 367 -25.77 4.07 34.58
C LEU A 367 -26.45 3.41 33.40
N TYR A 368 -27.77 3.21 33.46
CA TYR A 368 -28.56 2.67 32.36
C TYR A 368 -28.45 3.49 31.06
N ARG A 369 -28.57 4.82 31.18
CA ARG A 369 -28.41 5.72 30.03
C ARG A 369 -27.00 5.66 29.44
N GLU A 370 -25.99 5.64 30.30
CA GLU A 370 -24.59 5.54 29.86
C GLU A 370 -24.31 4.22 29.15
N ARG A 371 -24.82 3.09 29.67
CA ARG A 371 -24.77 1.77 29.01
C ARG A 371 -25.24 1.84 27.56
N HIS A 372 -26.46 2.35 27.35
CA HIS A 372 -27.04 2.40 26.01
C HIS A 372 -26.34 3.42 25.08
N ARG A 373 -25.86 4.54 25.64
CA ARG A 373 -25.05 5.51 24.90
C ARG A 373 -23.77 4.88 24.40
N THR A 374 -23.10 4.12 25.26
CA THR A 374 -21.86 3.40 24.91
C THR A 374 -22.10 2.36 23.83
N ILE A 375 -23.14 1.52 23.96
CA ILE A 375 -23.46 0.50 22.94
C ILE A 375 -23.69 1.18 21.57
N ALA A 376 -24.53 2.21 21.52
CA ALA A 376 -24.81 2.91 20.27
C ALA A 376 -23.55 3.53 19.66
N LYS A 377 -22.74 4.19 20.50
CA LYS A 377 -21.45 4.80 20.07
C LYS A 377 -20.48 3.77 19.54
N CYS A 378 -20.30 2.65 20.26
CA CYS A 378 -19.37 1.60 19.84
C CYS A 378 -19.83 0.91 18.55
N THR A 379 -21.14 0.68 18.37
CA THR A 379 -21.69 0.12 17.12
C THR A 379 -21.34 1.02 15.94
N GLU A 380 -21.60 2.32 16.05
CA GLU A 380 -21.27 3.27 14.99
C GLU A 380 -19.77 3.38 14.75
N ASP A 381 -18.96 3.39 15.79
CA ASP A 381 -17.51 3.55 15.68
C ASP A 381 -16.82 2.31 15.08
N PHE A 382 -17.27 1.11 15.42
CA PHE A 382 -16.75 -0.13 14.82
C PHE A 382 -17.06 -0.20 13.32
N ASP A 383 -18.26 0.18 12.90
CA ASP A 383 -18.64 0.24 11.49
C ASP A 383 -17.74 1.21 10.69
N ARG A 384 -17.25 2.25 11.34
CA ARG A 384 -16.38 3.28 10.75
C ARG A 384 -14.89 3.05 10.99
N GLY A 385 -14.49 1.98 11.68
CA GLY A 385 -13.10 1.74 12.05
C GLY A 385 -12.52 2.73 13.08
N GLN A 386 -13.38 3.45 13.84
CA GLN A 386 -12.99 4.44 14.84
C GLN A 386 -12.79 3.77 16.22
N PHE A 387 -11.85 2.83 16.30
CA PHE A 387 -11.63 2.02 17.50
C PHE A 387 -11.23 2.84 18.71
N ASN A 388 -10.47 3.92 18.54
CA ASN A 388 -10.03 4.79 19.60
C ASN A 388 -11.19 5.47 20.34
N THR A 389 -12.21 5.91 19.63
CA THR A 389 -13.40 6.54 20.22
C THR A 389 -14.36 5.51 20.83
N ALA A 390 -14.46 4.30 20.25
CA ALA A 390 -15.15 3.18 20.86
C ALA A 390 -14.54 2.81 22.23
N ILE A 391 -13.21 2.68 22.29
CA ILE A 391 -12.49 2.40 23.54
C ILE A 391 -12.74 3.51 24.58
N SER A 392 -12.70 4.79 24.17
CA SER A 392 -13.03 5.92 25.04
C SER A 392 -14.43 5.80 25.63
N ALA A 393 -15.42 5.43 24.81
CA ALA A 393 -16.80 5.26 25.29
C ALA A 393 -16.90 4.13 26.34
N VAL A 394 -16.18 3.02 26.13
CA VAL A 394 -16.13 1.95 27.15
C VAL A 394 -15.42 2.41 28.42
N MET A 395 -14.38 3.24 28.32
CA MET A 395 -13.73 3.83 29.50
C MET A 395 -14.70 4.70 30.30
N GLU A 396 -15.58 5.46 29.64
CA GLU A 396 -16.64 6.25 30.28
C GLU A 396 -17.67 5.34 30.97
N LEU A 397 -18.09 4.25 30.33
CA LEU A 397 -19.00 3.27 30.94
C LEU A 397 -18.39 2.60 32.17
N VAL A 398 -17.11 2.21 32.13
CA VAL A 398 -16.39 1.66 33.29
C VAL A 398 -16.31 2.68 34.42
N ASN A 399 -16.12 3.97 34.10
CA ASN A 399 -16.14 5.05 35.10
C ASN A 399 -17.54 5.22 35.73
N ALA A 400 -18.59 5.20 34.90
CA ALA A 400 -19.99 5.30 35.37
C ALA A 400 -20.37 4.10 36.23
N ALA A 401 -19.96 2.88 35.85
CA ALA A 401 -20.14 1.67 36.65
C ALA A 401 -19.43 1.75 38.01
N SER A 402 -18.19 2.24 38.03
CA SER A 402 -17.45 2.46 39.27
C SER A 402 -18.12 3.48 40.19
N ALA A 403 -18.64 4.58 39.61
CA ALA A 403 -19.37 5.61 40.37
C ALA A 403 -20.69 5.05 40.93
N TYR A 404 -21.42 4.23 40.16
CA TYR A 404 -22.62 3.55 40.61
C TYR A 404 -22.34 2.60 41.79
N LEU A 405 -21.32 1.74 41.66
CA LEU A 405 -20.91 0.80 42.70
C LEU A 405 -20.54 1.53 44.02
N ASN A 406 -19.87 2.66 43.93
CA ASN A 406 -19.50 3.48 45.09
C ASN A 406 -20.71 4.18 45.72
N ALA A 407 -21.60 4.77 44.91
CA ALA A 407 -22.80 5.46 45.37
C ALA A 407 -23.81 4.53 46.03
N THR A 408 -23.79 3.24 45.67
CA THR A 408 -24.72 2.21 46.19
C THR A 408 -24.04 1.27 47.20
N GLU A 409 -22.90 1.66 47.77
CA GLU A 409 -22.25 0.86 48.79
C GLU A 409 -23.15 0.70 50.04
N GLY A 410 -23.33 -0.55 50.46
CA GLY A 410 -24.20 -0.89 51.60
C GLY A 410 -25.71 -0.81 51.33
N THR A 411 -26.14 -0.52 50.08
CA THR A 411 -27.55 -0.51 49.67
C THR A 411 -27.86 -1.61 48.67
N ALA A 412 -29.16 -1.88 48.43
CA ALA A 412 -29.57 -2.83 47.40
C ALA A 412 -29.30 -2.23 46.00
N ARG A 413 -28.65 -3.03 45.14
CA ARG A 413 -28.36 -2.70 43.75
C ARG A 413 -29.35 -3.35 42.81
N ASP A 414 -29.63 -2.74 41.66
CA ASP A 414 -30.38 -3.39 40.62
C ASP A 414 -29.55 -4.52 39.99
N LYS A 415 -29.95 -5.74 40.24
CA LYS A 415 -29.19 -6.94 39.85
C LYS A 415 -29.15 -7.17 38.36
N ALA A 416 -30.26 -6.94 37.65
CA ALA A 416 -30.35 -7.11 36.20
C ALA A 416 -29.51 -6.05 35.49
N LEU A 417 -29.49 -4.79 35.97
CA LEU A 417 -28.65 -3.75 35.44
C LEU A 417 -27.17 -4.06 35.61
N CYS A 418 -26.76 -4.48 36.82
CA CYS A 418 -25.36 -4.84 37.09
C CYS A 418 -24.85 -5.92 36.18
N TYR A 419 -25.57 -7.03 36.06
CA TYR A 419 -25.21 -8.13 35.18
C TYR A 419 -25.16 -7.70 33.71
N GLY A 420 -26.19 -6.94 33.24
CA GLY A 420 -26.26 -6.46 31.86
C GLY A 420 -25.10 -5.50 31.50
N VAL A 421 -24.70 -4.60 32.40
CA VAL A 421 -23.56 -3.69 32.19
C VAL A 421 -22.23 -4.48 32.13
N ALA A 422 -22.03 -5.45 33.02
CA ALA A 422 -20.88 -6.33 33.00
C ALA A 422 -20.74 -7.06 31.65
N LYS A 423 -21.85 -7.66 31.20
CA LYS A 423 -21.91 -8.40 29.95
C LYS A 423 -21.58 -7.51 28.74
N ASP A 424 -22.14 -6.30 28.70
CA ASP A 424 -21.88 -5.38 27.58
C ASP A 424 -20.44 -4.87 27.54
N ILE A 425 -19.82 -4.57 28.70
CA ILE A 425 -18.40 -4.19 28.76
C ILE A 425 -17.53 -5.29 28.17
N VAL A 426 -17.79 -6.55 28.55
CA VAL A 426 -17.03 -7.72 28.03
C VAL A 426 -17.25 -7.87 26.52
N SER A 427 -18.51 -7.87 26.06
CA SER A 427 -18.83 -8.09 24.65
C SER A 427 -18.25 -6.99 23.74
N VAL A 428 -18.32 -5.74 24.15
CA VAL A 428 -17.79 -4.62 23.34
C VAL A 428 -16.26 -4.62 23.28
N LEU A 429 -15.59 -5.07 24.35
CA LEU A 429 -14.13 -5.17 24.36
C LEU A 429 -13.60 -6.48 23.74
N ALA A 430 -14.45 -7.50 23.52
CA ALA A 430 -14.02 -8.79 23.01
C ALA A 430 -13.21 -8.71 21.69
N PRO A 431 -13.60 -7.94 20.67
CA PRO A 431 -12.80 -7.80 19.44
C PRO A 431 -11.42 -7.18 19.66
N ILE A 432 -11.26 -6.37 20.72
CA ILE A 432 -10.03 -5.65 21.04
C ILE A 432 -9.16 -6.44 22.01
N CYS A 433 -9.75 -6.97 23.08
CA CYS A 433 -9.11 -7.69 24.17
C CYS A 433 -9.67 -9.11 24.29
N PRO A 434 -9.44 -9.99 23.31
CA PRO A 434 -10.12 -11.30 23.24
C PRO A 434 -9.80 -12.23 24.41
N PHE A 435 -8.55 -12.28 24.88
CA PHE A 435 -8.19 -13.17 25.99
C PHE A 435 -8.81 -12.71 27.33
N TRP A 436 -8.79 -11.39 27.56
CA TRP A 436 -9.43 -10.78 28.70
C TRP A 436 -10.95 -11.00 28.69
N ALA A 437 -11.55 -10.84 27.54
CA ALA A 437 -13.00 -11.01 27.38
C ALA A 437 -13.45 -12.45 27.52
N ASP A 438 -12.74 -13.39 26.92
CA ASP A 438 -13.05 -14.83 26.97
C ASP A 438 -13.00 -15.36 28.41
N GLU A 439 -11.97 -15.00 29.17
CA GLU A 439 -11.85 -15.39 30.58
C GLU A 439 -13.02 -14.86 31.42
N LEU A 440 -13.39 -13.57 31.26
CA LEU A 440 -14.51 -12.99 32.00
C LEU A 440 -15.88 -13.53 31.53
N TRP A 441 -16.00 -13.88 30.27
CA TRP A 441 -17.21 -14.46 29.71
C TRP A 441 -17.54 -15.80 30.36
N HIS A 442 -16.52 -16.65 30.52
CA HIS A 442 -16.67 -17.96 31.13
C HIS A 442 -16.65 -17.91 32.66
N GLU A 443 -15.62 -17.33 33.25
CA GLU A 443 -15.37 -17.43 34.69
C GLU A 443 -16.20 -16.44 35.54
N ALA A 444 -16.51 -15.25 35.01
CA ALA A 444 -17.28 -14.27 35.75
C ALA A 444 -18.78 -14.32 35.39
N LEU A 445 -19.09 -14.29 34.09
CA LEU A 445 -20.47 -14.22 33.61
C LEU A 445 -21.15 -15.60 33.51
N GLY A 446 -20.39 -16.68 33.53
CA GLY A 446 -20.91 -18.05 33.40
C GLY A 446 -21.60 -18.32 32.06
N CYS A 447 -21.17 -17.62 30.99
CA CYS A 447 -21.73 -17.77 29.66
C CYS A 447 -21.03 -18.90 28.90
N GLU A 448 -21.77 -19.57 28.02
CA GLU A 448 -21.21 -20.55 27.08
C GLU A 448 -20.90 -19.89 25.72
N GLY A 449 -20.02 -20.53 24.92
CA GLY A 449 -19.60 -19.98 23.62
C GLY A 449 -18.62 -18.83 23.74
N ASN A 450 -18.38 -18.12 22.63
CA ASN A 450 -17.42 -17.01 22.59
C ASN A 450 -18.06 -15.69 23.11
N ALA A 451 -17.22 -14.82 23.65
CA ALA A 451 -17.62 -13.49 24.14
C ALA A 451 -18.09 -12.56 23.01
#